data_07bfb08cfc500bf6969c51c9205a91c8
#
_entry.id   07bfb08cfc500bf6969c51c9205a91c8
#
_cell.length_a   1.000
_cell.length_b   1.000
_cell.length_c   1.000
_cell.angle_alpha   90.00
_cell.angle_beta   90.00
_cell.angle_gamma   90.00
#
_symmetry.space_group_name_H-M   'P 1'
#
loop_
_entity.id
_entity.type
_entity.pdbx_description
1 polymer ?
#
loop_
_entity_poly.entity_id
_entity_poly.type
_entity_poly.pdbx_seq_one_letter_code
_entity_poly.pdbx_strand_id
1 'polypeptide(L)'
;MSLNKQLMGNILMLKILLTPLMFIFHMLVRIKNWFYHFGILKPHKINIPVISIGNIAFGGTGKTPLVIDLCNQLKAKGYKPAVISRGYKRKSSGLVVVHNGQNAHCSVDESGDEPFLIAKKLVDVPVVVCKKREQAAEYIMKTFSDVNIILLDDGFQYRKLHRDIDIVLLSGKECNGILREPKSSLKRADMILALDKQYSVCEFENDKLTPNKPTKGVYAFCGIANPKSFLQYLDDEKIEIKWKTIYNDHHDYSEKSMTKLKDTINQTGANSIITTEKDLVKLPTDFLEQYQIYIVTLSIKFEDDAIYNKIFKGLENL
;
A
#
# COMPACT_ATOMS: atom_id res chain seq x y z
N MET A 1 22.92 11.22 -26.53
CA MET A 1 22.45 9.96 -27.14
C MET A 1 23.18 8.72 -26.64
N SER A 2 24.45 8.79 -26.18
CA SER A 2 25.25 7.63 -25.72
C SER A 2 24.83 7.11 -24.32
N LEU A 3 24.54 7.97 -23.36
CA LEU A 3 24.20 7.59 -21.99
C LEU A 3 22.93 6.73 -21.89
N ASN A 4 21.90 7.05 -22.69
CA ASN A 4 20.65 6.28 -22.71
C ASN A 4 20.83 4.86 -23.32
N LYS A 5 21.71 4.71 -24.31
CA LYS A 5 22.05 3.39 -24.91
C LYS A 5 22.81 2.52 -23.90
N GLN A 6 23.73 3.11 -23.15
CA GLN A 6 24.51 2.39 -22.14
C GLN A 6 23.65 1.95 -20.94
N LEU A 7 22.72 2.82 -20.49
CA LEU A 7 21.72 2.47 -19.45
C LEU A 7 20.77 1.35 -19.93
N MET A 8 20.29 1.43 -21.16
CA MET A 8 19.45 0.36 -21.73
C MET A 8 20.20 -0.96 -21.88
N GLY A 9 21.49 -0.92 -22.28
CA GLY A 9 22.35 -2.11 -22.35
C GLY A 9 22.55 -2.77 -20.98
N ASN A 10 22.84 -1.98 -19.96
CA ASN A 10 23.00 -2.48 -18.58
C ASN A 10 21.69 -3.08 -18.01
N ILE A 11 20.55 -2.48 -18.29
CA ILE A 11 19.23 -3.01 -17.88
C ILE A 11 18.92 -4.32 -18.61
N LEU A 12 19.24 -4.42 -19.89
CA LEU A 12 19.03 -5.63 -20.67
C LEU A 12 19.94 -6.76 -20.19
N MET A 13 21.22 -6.47 -19.94
CA MET A 13 22.20 -7.42 -19.42
C MET A 13 21.81 -7.93 -18.03
N LEU A 14 21.34 -7.05 -17.15
CA LEU A 14 20.84 -7.42 -15.83
C LEU A 14 19.59 -8.30 -15.94
N LYS A 15 18.68 -8.01 -16.86
CA LYS A 15 17.50 -8.87 -17.11
C LYS A 15 17.91 -10.27 -17.58
N ILE A 16 18.85 -10.39 -18.50
CA ILE A 16 19.35 -11.68 -19.01
C ILE A 16 19.99 -12.49 -17.87
N LEU A 17 20.80 -11.85 -17.01
CA LEU A 17 21.46 -12.49 -15.88
C LEU A 17 20.45 -12.95 -14.81
N LEU A 18 19.37 -12.19 -14.58
CA LEU A 18 18.35 -12.50 -13.57
C LEU A 18 17.29 -13.51 -14.09
N THR A 19 17.19 -13.73 -15.40
CA THR A 19 16.16 -14.63 -15.97
C THR A 19 16.21 -16.05 -15.44
N PRO A 20 17.37 -16.76 -15.34
CA PRO A 20 17.42 -18.11 -14.79
C PRO A 20 17.03 -18.15 -13.29
N LEU A 21 17.44 -17.14 -12.53
CA LEU A 21 17.08 -17.04 -11.12
C LEU A 21 15.56 -16.82 -10.95
N MET A 22 14.97 -15.98 -11.78
CA MET A 22 13.53 -15.77 -11.82
C MET A 22 12.75 -17.03 -12.22
N PHE A 23 13.29 -17.81 -13.16
CA PHE A 23 12.70 -19.09 -13.56
C PHE A 23 12.69 -20.07 -12.39
N ILE A 24 13.81 -20.25 -11.69
CA ILE A 24 13.91 -21.10 -10.50
C ILE A 24 12.94 -20.62 -9.42
N PHE A 25 12.90 -19.31 -9.15
CA PHE A 25 11.97 -18.73 -8.18
C PHE A 25 10.51 -19.05 -8.54
N HIS A 26 10.10 -18.82 -9.79
CA HIS A 26 8.74 -19.13 -10.24
C HIS A 26 8.44 -20.63 -10.21
N MET A 27 9.43 -21.48 -10.45
CA MET A 27 9.28 -22.94 -10.31
C MET A 27 9.01 -23.32 -8.84
N LEU A 28 9.77 -22.78 -7.89
CA LEU A 28 9.54 -22.99 -6.47
C LEU A 28 8.15 -22.49 -6.02
N VAL A 29 7.72 -21.33 -6.52
CA VAL A 29 6.38 -20.80 -6.25
C VAL A 29 5.30 -21.74 -6.81
N ARG A 30 5.49 -22.31 -8.02
CA ARG A 30 4.56 -23.30 -8.60
C ARG A 30 4.49 -24.56 -7.76
N ILE A 31 5.63 -25.10 -7.31
CA ILE A 31 5.69 -26.30 -6.45
C ILE A 31 4.95 -26.04 -5.13
N LYS A 32 5.21 -24.89 -4.48
CA LYS A 32 4.48 -24.47 -3.28
C LYS A 32 2.97 -24.40 -3.54
N ASN A 33 2.56 -23.77 -4.66
CA ASN A 33 1.15 -23.65 -5.01
C ASN A 33 0.50 -25.01 -5.29
N TRP A 34 1.23 -25.93 -5.90
CA TRP A 34 0.82 -27.30 -6.12
C TRP A 34 0.58 -28.05 -4.80
N PHE A 35 1.50 -27.93 -3.81
CA PHE A 35 1.32 -28.53 -2.48
C PHE A 35 0.05 -28.06 -1.76
N TYR A 36 -0.29 -26.76 -1.90
CA TYR A 36 -1.57 -26.25 -1.38
C TYR A 36 -2.77 -26.77 -2.17
N HIS A 37 -2.65 -26.94 -3.49
CA HIS A 37 -3.75 -27.42 -4.33
C HIS A 37 -4.10 -28.88 -4.01
N PHE A 38 -3.12 -29.73 -3.78
CA PHE A 38 -3.31 -31.12 -3.41
C PHE A 38 -3.49 -31.37 -1.89
N GLY A 39 -3.62 -30.31 -1.11
CA GLY A 39 -3.88 -30.43 0.33
C GLY A 39 -2.69 -30.93 1.17
N ILE A 40 -1.48 -31.06 0.57
CA ILE A 40 -0.25 -31.42 1.29
C ILE A 40 0.08 -30.31 2.31
N LEU A 41 -0.02 -29.05 1.90
CA LEU A 41 0.01 -27.89 2.78
C LEU A 41 -1.42 -27.44 3.03
N LYS A 42 -1.82 -27.37 4.30
CA LYS A 42 -3.15 -26.91 4.71
C LYS A 42 -3.08 -25.46 5.21
N PRO A 43 -3.93 -24.56 4.72
CA PRO A 43 -4.07 -23.25 5.31
C PRO A 43 -4.74 -23.34 6.68
N HIS A 44 -4.33 -22.48 7.60
CA HIS A 44 -5.01 -22.28 8.88
C HIS A 44 -6.36 -21.61 8.62
N LYS A 45 -7.46 -22.20 9.07
CA LYS A 45 -8.81 -21.67 8.92
C LYS A 45 -9.27 -21.06 10.24
N ILE A 46 -9.93 -19.92 10.16
CA ILE A 46 -10.59 -19.24 11.29
C ILE A 46 -12.10 -19.18 11.05
N ASN A 47 -12.86 -18.83 12.08
CA ASN A 47 -14.34 -18.92 12.06
C ASN A 47 -15.02 -17.65 11.51
N ILE A 48 -14.25 -16.67 10.99
CA ILE A 48 -14.80 -15.46 10.36
C ILE A 48 -14.21 -15.33 8.95
N PRO A 49 -14.94 -14.70 8.01
CA PRO A 49 -14.48 -14.50 6.63
C PRO A 49 -13.17 -13.72 6.56
N VAL A 50 -12.33 -14.10 5.59
CA VAL A 50 -11.07 -13.44 5.29
C VAL A 50 -11.03 -13.03 3.82
N ILE A 51 -10.95 -11.74 3.57
CA ILE A 51 -10.73 -11.17 2.24
C ILE A 51 -9.26 -10.82 2.09
N SER A 52 -8.61 -11.31 1.05
CA SER A 52 -7.24 -10.96 0.72
C SER A 52 -7.20 -9.96 -0.44
N ILE A 53 -6.46 -8.90 -0.26
CA ILE A 53 -6.15 -7.93 -1.31
C ILE A 53 -4.66 -8.02 -1.60
N GLY A 54 -4.32 -8.28 -2.86
CA GLY A 54 -2.93 -8.48 -3.25
C GLY A 54 -2.65 -8.15 -4.71
N ASN A 55 -1.45 -8.47 -5.15
CA ASN A 55 -1.03 -8.34 -6.54
C ASN A 55 0.03 -9.39 -6.88
N ILE A 56 0.33 -9.57 -8.16
CA ILE A 56 1.40 -10.46 -8.63
C ILE A 56 2.66 -9.72 -9.09
N ALA A 57 2.60 -8.41 -9.27
CA ALA A 57 3.74 -7.57 -9.69
C ALA A 57 4.36 -6.83 -8.51
N PHE A 58 5.62 -6.44 -8.63
CA PHE A 58 6.25 -5.53 -7.67
C PHE A 58 5.84 -4.08 -7.95
N GLY A 59 5.65 -3.29 -6.86
CA GLY A 59 5.38 -1.85 -6.91
C GLY A 59 3.99 -1.46 -6.41
N GLY A 60 3.71 -0.17 -6.46
CA GLY A 60 2.46 0.43 -5.98
C GLY A 60 1.29 0.17 -6.91
N THR A 61 0.47 -0.82 -6.60
CA THR A 61 -0.71 -1.20 -7.40
C THR A 61 -2.01 -0.56 -6.92
N GLY A 62 -2.00 0.10 -5.74
CA GLY A 62 -3.22 0.67 -5.14
C GLY A 62 -3.88 -0.24 -4.11
N LYS A 63 -3.16 -1.21 -3.53
CA LYS A 63 -3.70 -2.11 -2.48
C LYS A 63 -4.21 -1.34 -1.27
N THR A 64 -3.39 -0.48 -0.71
CA THR A 64 -3.73 0.30 0.49
C THR A 64 -5.00 1.13 0.31
N PRO A 65 -5.17 1.93 -0.76
CA PRO A 65 -6.44 2.60 -1.03
C PRO A 65 -7.65 1.64 -1.14
N LEU A 66 -7.49 0.48 -1.78
CA LEU A 66 -8.58 -0.50 -1.87
C LEU A 66 -8.92 -1.12 -0.50
N VAL A 67 -7.93 -1.41 0.34
CA VAL A 67 -8.17 -1.89 1.72
C VAL A 67 -8.99 -0.87 2.49
N ILE A 68 -8.61 0.41 2.43
CA ILE A 68 -9.32 1.50 3.13
C ILE A 68 -10.75 1.63 2.62
N ASP A 69 -10.92 1.66 1.29
CA ASP A 69 -12.22 1.80 0.68
C ASP A 69 -13.14 0.60 0.99
N LEU A 70 -12.64 -0.63 0.81
CA LEU A 70 -13.42 -1.83 1.11
C LEU A 70 -13.79 -1.95 2.60
N CYS A 71 -12.91 -1.53 3.54
CA CYS A 71 -13.27 -1.41 4.94
C CYS A 71 -14.46 -0.50 5.16
N ASN A 72 -14.48 0.68 4.52
CA ASN A 72 -15.59 1.63 4.65
C ASN A 72 -16.89 1.07 4.06
N GLN A 73 -16.82 0.39 2.92
CA GLN A 73 -17.98 -0.27 2.30
C GLN A 73 -18.54 -1.41 3.18
N LEU A 74 -17.65 -2.21 3.75
CA LEU A 74 -18.04 -3.28 4.70
C LEU A 74 -18.72 -2.70 5.95
N LYS A 75 -18.17 -1.62 6.52
CA LYS A 75 -18.79 -0.91 7.66
C LYS A 75 -20.17 -0.36 7.30
N ALA A 76 -20.33 0.25 6.12
CA ALA A 76 -21.63 0.74 5.65
C ALA A 76 -22.67 -0.37 5.51
N LYS A 77 -22.24 -1.63 5.33
CA LYS A 77 -23.08 -2.84 5.30
C LYS A 77 -23.24 -3.50 6.68
N GLY A 78 -22.74 -2.90 7.75
CA GLY A 78 -22.87 -3.42 9.11
C GLY A 78 -21.81 -4.44 9.53
N TYR A 79 -20.81 -4.74 8.69
CA TYR A 79 -19.68 -5.55 9.11
C TYR A 79 -18.75 -4.75 10.04
N LYS A 80 -18.00 -5.49 10.85
CA LYS A 80 -16.96 -4.95 11.75
C LYS A 80 -15.61 -5.50 11.31
N PRO A 81 -14.94 -4.83 10.34
CA PRO A 81 -13.69 -5.30 9.78
C PRO A 81 -12.51 -5.08 10.73
N ALA A 82 -11.49 -5.94 10.59
CA ALA A 82 -10.13 -5.69 11.05
C ALA A 82 -9.15 -5.87 9.89
N VAL A 83 -8.02 -5.17 9.94
CA VAL A 83 -6.98 -5.26 8.91
C VAL A 83 -5.74 -5.93 9.45
N ILE A 84 -5.22 -6.90 8.70
CA ILE A 84 -3.92 -7.51 8.95
C ILE A 84 -2.97 -7.15 7.81
N SER A 85 -1.83 -6.58 8.14
CA SER A 85 -0.75 -6.33 7.19
C SER A 85 0.56 -7.00 7.61
N ARG A 86 1.52 -7.01 6.70
CA ARG A 86 2.86 -7.54 6.96
C ARG A 86 3.72 -6.62 7.80
N GLY A 87 3.51 -5.32 7.68
CA GLY A 87 4.44 -4.32 8.17
C GLY A 87 5.76 -4.38 7.39
N TYR A 88 5.72 -4.14 6.09
CA TYR A 88 6.92 -4.15 5.26
C TYR A 88 7.90 -3.05 5.70
N LYS A 89 9.19 -3.37 5.79
CA LYS A 89 10.29 -2.48 6.26
C LYS A 89 10.15 -1.92 7.69
N ARG A 90 9.20 -2.39 8.50
CA ARG A 90 9.11 -1.98 9.91
C ARG A 90 10.36 -2.39 10.70
N LYS A 91 10.71 -1.63 11.72
CA LYS A 91 11.84 -1.91 12.61
C LYS A 91 11.48 -2.90 13.74
N SER A 92 10.19 -3.05 14.06
CA SER A 92 9.70 -3.98 15.07
C SER A 92 9.64 -5.43 14.58
N SER A 93 9.49 -6.37 15.51
CA SER A 93 9.29 -7.80 15.24
C SER A 93 8.03 -8.33 15.94
N GLY A 94 7.63 -9.57 15.62
CA GLY A 94 6.45 -10.18 16.24
C GLY A 94 5.13 -9.56 15.78
N LEU A 95 4.10 -9.63 16.63
CA LEU A 95 2.81 -9.02 16.45
C LEU A 95 2.82 -7.61 17.08
N VAL A 96 2.31 -6.62 16.36
CA VAL A 96 2.11 -5.25 16.86
C VAL A 96 0.70 -4.81 16.51
N VAL A 97 -0.02 -4.27 17.49
CA VAL A 97 -1.29 -3.60 17.30
C VAL A 97 -0.98 -2.16 16.87
N VAL A 98 -1.34 -1.79 15.66
CA VAL A 98 -1.13 -0.44 15.14
C VAL A 98 -2.24 0.48 15.63
N HIS A 99 -3.47 -0.01 15.56
CA HIS A 99 -4.68 0.65 16.04
C HIS A 99 -5.64 -0.40 16.60
N ASN A 100 -6.26 -0.13 17.73
CA ASN A 100 -7.19 -1.09 18.39
C ASN A 100 -8.67 -0.82 18.08
N GLY A 101 -8.97 0.09 17.17
CA GLY A 101 -10.31 0.58 16.89
C GLY A 101 -10.69 1.84 17.69
N GLN A 102 -9.85 2.30 18.62
CA GLN A 102 -10.06 3.51 19.42
C GLN A 102 -8.83 4.43 19.41
N ASN A 103 -7.64 3.84 19.58
CA ASN A 103 -6.38 4.57 19.68
C ASN A 103 -5.28 3.93 18.85
N ALA A 104 -4.36 4.76 18.36
CA ALA A 104 -3.08 4.31 17.81
C ALA A 104 -2.15 3.87 18.94
N HIS A 105 -1.44 2.76 18.74
CA HIS A 105 -0.58 2.15 19.77
C HIS A 105 0.89 2.08 19.39
N CYS A 106 1.28 2.52 18.20
CA CYS A 106 2.67 2.43 17.77
C CYS A 106 3.03 3.54 16.77
N SER A 107 4.33 3.69 16.54
CA SER A 107 4.89 4.60 15.55
C SER A 107 4.91 3.99 14.14
N VAL A 108 5.21 4.83 13.14
CA VAL A 108 5.46 4.39 11.75
C VAL A 108 6.61 3.38 11.68
N ASP A 109 7.66 3.60 12.46
CA ASP A 109 8.83 2.70 12.53
C ASP A 109 8.46 1.29 13.02
N GLU A 110 7.52 1.20 13.94
CA GLU A 110 7.06 -0.07 14.51
C GLU A 110 6.05 -0.79 13.62
N SER A 111 5.23 -0.06 12.87
CA SER A 111 4.18 -0.64 12.03
C SER A 111 4.58 -0.80 10.56
N GLY A 112 5.35 0.15 10.05
CA GLY A 112 5.58 0.40 8.62
C GLY A 112 4.59 1.41 8.04
N ASP A 113 4.96 2.05 6.94
CA ASP A 113 4.22 3.17 6.32
C ASP A 113 2.77 2.83 5.97
N GLU A 114 2.55 1.69 5.30
CA GLU A 114 1.22 1.30 4.78
C GLU A 114 0.24 0.97 5.90
N PRO A 115 0.57 0.11 6.89
CA PRO A 115 -0.33 -0.15 8.01
C PRO A 115 -0.61 1.09 8.86
N PHE A 116 0.37 1.98 9.01
CA PHE A 116 0.19 3.22 9.74
C PHE A 116 -0.78 4.17 9.00
N LEU A 117 -0.64 4.28 7.68
CA LEU A 117 -1.57 5.06 6.85
C LEU A 117 -3.00 4.48 6.91
N ILE A 118 -3.14 3.14 6.84
CA ILE A 118 -4.43 2.47 7.00
C ILE A 118 -5.05 2.83 8.36
N ALA A 119 -4.28 2.75 9.44
CA ALA A 119 -4.73 3.07 10.79
C ALA A 119 -5.16 4.54 10.96
N LYS A 120 -4.43 5.47 10.33
CA LYS A 120 -4.81 6.91 10.32
C LYS A 120 -6.11 7.18 9.55
N LYS A 121 -6.38 6.40 8.50
CA LYS A 121 -7.59 6.56 7.67
C LYS A 121 -8.81 5.83 8.22
N LEU A 122 -8.61 4.77 9.01
CA LEU A 122 -9.65 3.90 9.53
C LEU A 122 -9.66 3.95 11.06
N VAL A 123 -10.18 5.04 11.61
CA VAL A 123 -10.09 5.39 13.05
C VAL A 123 -10.77 4.37 13.97
N ASP A 124 -11.77 3.63 13.51
CA ASP A 124 -12.57 2.68 14.28
C ASP A 124 -12.35 1.21 13.85
N VAL A 125 -11.28 0.93 13.13
CA VAL A 125 -10.93 -0.41 12.64
C VAL A 125 -9.64 -0.90 13.29
N PRO A 126 -9.62 -2.07 13.94
CA PRO A 126 -8.38 -2.67 14.41
C PRO A 126 -7.42 -2.95 13.25
N VAL A 127 -6.18 -2.48 13.38
CA VAL A 127 -5.08 -2.72 12.42
C VAL A 127 -3.94 -3.41 13.14
N VAL A 128 -3.58 -4.60 12.69
CA VAL A 128 -2.54 -5.43 13.30
C VAL A 128 -1.48 -5.80 12.27
N VAL A 129 -0.22 -5.72 12.63
CA VAL A 129 0.89 -6.17 11.79
C VAL A 129 1.58 -7.40 12.37
N CYS A 130 1.76 -8.41 11.53
CA CYS A 130 2.49 -9.62 11.89
C CYS A 130 2.99 -10.32 10.62
N LYS A 131 4.23 -10.86 10.64
CA LYS A 131 4.72 -11.71 9.53
C LYS A 131 3.93 -13.02 9.42
N LYS A 132 3.46 -13.57 10.54
CA LYS A 132 2.60 -14.75 10.62
C LYS A 132 1.15 -14.28 10.76
N ARG A 133 0.43 -14.16 9.62
CA ARG A 133 -0.94 -13.60 9.59
C ARG A 133 -1.93 -14.47 10.35
N GLU A 134 -1.70 -15.80 10.41
CA GLU A 134 -2.52 -16.70 11.23
C GLU A 134 -2.49 -16.32 12.71
N GLN A 135 -1.31 -15.94 13.24
CA GLN A 135 -1.19 -15.48 14.64
C GLN A 135 -1.90 -14.14 14.86
N ALA A 136 -1.85 -13.23 13.85
CA ALA A 136 -2.58 -11.97 13.93
C ALA A 136 -4.10 -12.20 13.90
N ALA A 137 -4.57 -13.12 13.07
CA ALA A 137 -5.99 -13.47 12.98
C ALA A 137 -6.51 -14.08 14.29
N GLU A 138 -5.78 -15.02 14.88
CA GLU A 138 -6.11 -15.59 16.19
C GLU A 138 -6.13 -14.53 17.30
N TYR A 139 -5.15 -13.62 17.29
CA TYR A 139 -5.10 -12.51 18.24
C TYR A 139 -6.32 -11.59 18.10
N ILE A 140 -6.68 -11.22 16.87
CA ILE A 140 -7.85 -10.37 16.59
C ILE A 140 -9.12 -11.03 17.12
N MET A 141 -9.36 -12.30 16.79
CA MET A 141 -10.54 -13.02 17.25
C MET A 141 -10.65 -13.14 18.76
N LYS A 142 -9.49 -13.25 19.44
CA LYS A 142 -9.45 -13.34 20.92
C LYS A 142 -9.65 -11.98 21.59
N THR A 143 -9.16 -10.90 20.97
CA THR A 143 -9.07 -9.58 21.61
C THR A 143 -10.21 -8.65 21.22
N PHE A 144 -10.68 -8.73 19.98
CA PHE A 144 -11.72 -7.87 19.41
C PHE A 144 -12.95 -8.71 19.07
N SER A 145 -13.76 -9.02 20.10
CA SER A 145 -14.87 -9.98 20.02
C SER A 145 -15.98 -9.60 19.04
N ASP A 146 -16.09 -8.33 18.69
CA ASP A 146 -17.08 -7.82 17.74
C ASP A 146 -16.61 -7.81 16.27
N VAL A 147 -15.31 -8.06 16.02
CA VAL A 147 -14.80 -8.21 14.67
C VAL A 147 -15.39 -9.47 14.02
N ASN A 148 -16.01 -9.29 12.85
CA ASN A 148 -16.67 -10.38 12.12
C ASN A 148 -16.15 -10.59 10.70
N ILE A 149 -15.12 -9.84 10.28
CA ILE A 149 -14.44 -10.01 8.99
C ILE A 149 -13.01 -9.49 9.05
N ILE A 150 -12.08 -10.15 8.37
CA ILE A 150 -10.68 -9.72 8.28
C ILE A 150 -10.30 -9.41 6.83
N LEU A 151 -9.62 -8.26 6.64
CA LEU A 151 -8.97 -7.91 5.40
C LEU A 151 -7.45 -8.12 5.52
N LEU A 152 -6.87 -8.84 4.56
CA LEU A 152 -5.42 -9.01 4.46
C LEU A 152 -4.85 -8.01 3.45
N ASP A 153 -4.10 -7.04 3.92
CA ASP A 153 -3.28 -6.19 3.07
C ASP A 153 -2.04 -6.96 2.60
N ASP A 154 -1.83 -6.96 1.29
CA ASP A 154 -0.76 -7.72 0.60
C ASP A 154 -0.82 -9.24 0.90
N GLY A 155 -2.03 -9.80 0.85
CA GLY A 155 -2.33 -11.17 1.30
C GLY A 155 -2.13 -12.26 0.26
N PHE A 156 -2.14 -12.00 -1.06
CA PHE A 156 -2.25 -13.00 -2.12
C PHE A 156 -1.16 -14.08 -2.09
N GLN A 157 0.09 -13.74 -1.75
CA GLN A 157 1.20 -14.70 -1.60
C GLN A 157 1.14 -15.50 -0.30
N TYR A 158 0.32 -15.05 0.68
CA TYR A 158 0.30 -15.64 2.01
C TYR A 158 -0.75 -16.74 2.12
N ARG A 159 -0.44 -17.94 1.69
CA ARG A 159 -1.36 -19.08 1.65
C ARG A 159 -1.51 -19.85 2.97
N LYS A 160 -0.75 -19.48 4.02
CA LYS A 160 -0.85 -20.15 5.33
C LYS A 160 -2.13 -19.81 6.09
N LEU A 161 -2.73 -18.64 5.87
CA LEU A 161 -4.06 -18.31 6.35
C LEU A 161 -5.07 -18.57 5.23
N HIS A 162 -6.19 -19.23 5.56
CA HIS A 162 -7.28 -19.41 4.61
C HIS A 162 -7.87 -18.06 4.21
N ARG A 163 -8.24 -17.90 2.96
CA ARG A 163 -8.95 -16.72 2.44
C ARG A 163 -10.19 -17.22 1.73
N ASP A 164 -11.29 -16.59 2.06
CA ASP A 164 -12.59 -16.90 1.47
C ASP A 164 -12.77 -16.15 0.15
N ILE A 165 -12.17 -14.97 0.04
CA ILE A 165 -12.13 -14.16 -1.20
C ILE A 165 -10.72 -13.65 -1.44
N ASP A 166 -10.14 -13.96 -2.60
CA ASP A 166 -8.85 -13.45 -3.07
C ASP A 166 -9.05 -12.39 -4.17
N ILE A 167 -8.76 -11.11 -3.87
CA ILE A 167 -8.82 -9.99 -4.82
C ILE A 167 -7.40 -9.65 -5.28
N VAL A 168 -7.17 -9.67 -6.59
CA VAL A 168 -5.86 -9.36 -7.18
C VAL A 168 -5.93 -8.12 -8.03
N LEU A 169 -5.07 -7.16 -7.72
CA LEU A 169 -4.93 -5.92 -8.46
C LEU A 169 -3.91 -6.05 -9.58
N LEU A 170 -4.28 -5.63 -10.78
CA LEU A 170 -3.37 -5.48 -11.91
C LEU A 170 -2.86 -4.04 -11.99
N SER A 171 -1.59 -3.89 -12.34
CA SER A 171 -0.88 -2.60 -12.46
C SER A 171 -0.52 -2.24 -13.90
N GLY A 172 -0.83 -3.11 -14.86
CA GLY A 172 -0.34 -3.03 -16.23
C GLY A 172 1.14 -3.44 -16.41
N LYS A 173 1.86 -3.71 -15.30
CA LYS A 173 3.26 -4.15 -15.33
C LYS A 173 3.43 -5.65 -15.48
N GLU A 174 2.34 -6.41 -15.47
CA GLU A 174 2.33 -7.88 -15.50
C GLU A 174 2.88 -8.45 -16.82
N CYS A 175 2.91 -7.65 -17.88
CA CYS A 175 3.49 -8.06 -19.17
C CYS A 175 5.00 -7.92 -19.24
N ASN A 176 5.57 -6.88 -18.62
CA ASN A 176 6.97 -6.49 -18.80
C ASN A 176 7.76 -6.34 -17.49
N GLY A 177 7.09 -6.52 -16.34
CA GLY A 177 7.69 -6.35 -15.01
C GLY A 177 8.20 -7.65 -14.40
N ILE A 178 8.97 -7.50 -13.32
CA ILE A 178 9.33 -8.61 -12.44
C ILE A 178 8.10 -8.99 -11.62
N LEU A 179 7.76 -10.28 -11.62
CA LEU A 179 6.58 -10.80 -10.93
C LEU A 179 6.95 -11.50 -9.63
N ARG A 180 6.13 -11.30 -8.58
CA ARG A 180 6.18 -12.04 -7.31
C ARG A 180 5.66 -13.47 -7.45
N GLU A 181 4.74 -13.67 -8.41
CA GLU A 181 4.17 -14.96 -8.76
C GLU A 181 3.97 -15.06 -10.28
N PRO A 182 4.02 -16.27 -10.87
CA PRO A 182 3.73 -16.44 -12.28
C PRO A 182 2.28 -16.06 -12.58
N LYS A 183 2.00 -15.58 -13.79
CA LYS A 183 0.64 -15.19 -14.24
C LYS A 183 -0.39 -16.29 -14.05
N SER A 184 0.02 -17.57 -14.14
CA SER A 184 -0.87 -18.71 -13.88
C SER A 184 -1.47 -18.71 -12.47
N SER A 185 -0.87 -18.01 -11.50
CA SER A 185 -1.40 -17.87 -10.16
C SER A 185 -2.68 -17.01 -10.10
N LEU A 186 -2.96 -16.20 -11.13
CA LEU A 186 -4.21 -15.44 -11.25
C LEU A 186 -5.45 -16.35 -11.29
N LYS A 187 -5.31 -17.61 -11.74
CA LYS A 187 -6.42 -18.59 -11.77
C LYS A 187 -7.03 -18.90 -10.40
N ARG A 188 -6.33 -18.59 -9.29
CA ARG A 188 -6.83 -18.78 -7.94
C ARG A 188 -7.46 -17.54 -7.32
N ALA A 189 -7.43 -16.42 -8.04
CA ALA A 189 -8.11 -15.20 -7.61
C ALA A 189 -9.61 -15.29 -7.95
N ASP A 190 -10.45 -14.92 -6.98
CA ASP A 190 -11.90 -14.83 -7.17
C ASP A 190 -12.26 -13.57 -7.96
N MET A 191 -11.44 -12.53 -7.82
CA MET A 191 -11.59 -11.27 -8.53
C MET A 191 -10.24 -10.73 -8.99
N ILE A 192 -10.21 -10.26 -10.24
CA ILE A 192 -9.04 -9.59 -10.82
C ILE A 192 -9.49 -8.20 -11.23
N LEU A 193 -8.89 -7.16 -10.65
CA LEU A 193 -9.30 -5.77 -10.83
C LEU A 193 -8.15 -4.94 -11.38
N ALA A 194 -8.46 -4.11 -12.36
CA ALA A 194 -7.66 -2.95 -12.73
C ALA A 194 -8.30 -1.73 -12.05
N LEU A 195 -7.52 -0.99 -11.25
CA LEU A 195 -8.06 0.14 -10.50
C LEU A 195 -7.95 1.42 -11.32
N ASP A 196 -9.03 2.15 -11.39
CA ASP A 196 -8.99 3.57 -11.73
C ASP A 196 -8.55 4.36 -10.48
N LYS A 197 -7.38 4.95 -10.59
CA LYS A 197 -6.74 5.71 -9.50
C LYS A 197 -7.11 7.16 -9.64
N GLN A 198 -7.81 7.67 -8.65
CA GLN A 198 -8.12 9.08 -8.56
C GLN A 198 -7.17 9.76 -7.59
N TYR A 199 -6.50 10.78 -8.09
CA TYR A 199 -5.64 11.64 -7.29
C TYR A 199 -6.38 12.94 -6.99
N SER A 200 -6.15 13.49 -5.82
CA SER A 200 -6.58 14.83 -5.47
C SER A 200 -5.52 15.55 -4.64
N VAL A 201 -5.51 16.88 -4.70
CA VAL A 201 -4.63 17.70 -3.86
C VAL A 201 -5.43 18.24 -2.72
N CYS A 202 -4.91 18.07 -1.52
CA CYS A 202 -5.46 18.61 -0.28
C CYS A 202 -4.39 19.44 0.43
N GLU A 203 -4.79 20.51 1.07
CA GLU A 203 -3.97 21.22 2.06
C GLU A 203 -4.03 20.47 3.37
N PHE A 204 -2.89 20.32 4.04
CA PHE A 204 -2.77 19.68 5.33
C PHE A 204 -2.58 20.74 6.41
N GLU A 205 -3.55 20.87 7.30
CA GLU A 205 -3.54 21.78 8.43
C GLU A 205 -4.24 21.15 9.63
N ASN A 206 -3.65 21.24 10.81
CA ASN A 206 -4.23 20.74 12.07
C ASN A 206 -4.67 19.26 11.99
N ASP A 207 -3.81 18.39 11.44
CA ASP A 207 -4.08 16.97 11.19
C ASP A 207 -5.30 16.68 10.27
N LYS A 208 -5.75 17.68 9.51
CA LYS A 208 -6.86 17.55 8.55
C LYS A 208 -6.38 17.77 7.12
N LEU A 209 -7.04 17.10 6.21
CA LEU A 209 -6.87 17.27 4.76
C LEU A 209 -8.11 17.98 4.20
N THR A 210 -7.91 19.17 3.66
CA THR A 210 -8.97 19.96 3.01
C THR A 210 -8.67 20.07 1.52
N PRO A 211 -9.64 19.78 0.62
CA PRO A 211 -9.41 19.95 -0.81
C PRO A 211 -9.00 21.38 -1.14
N ASN A 212 -7.75 21.58 -1.49
CA ASN A 212 -7.18 22.88 -1.86
C ASN A 212 -5.93 22.66 -2.71
N LYS A 213 -5.69 23.54 -3.68
CA LYS A 213 -4.49 23.51 -4.54
C LYS A 213 -3.59 24.70 -4.27
N PRO A 214 -2.27 24.54 -4.38
CA PRO A 214 -1.34 25.64 -4.24
C PRO A 214 -1.56 26.68 -5.37
N THR A 215 -1.57 27.95 -5.00
CA THR A 215 -1.68 29.08 -5.93
C THR A 215 -0.32 29.63 -6.37
N LYS A 216 0.76 29.17 -5.75
CA LYS A 216 2.15 29.55 -6.01
C LYS A 216 2.98 28.30 -6.25
N GLY A 217 4.14 28.48 -6.87
CA GLY A 217 5.05 27.38 -7.11
C GLY A 217 5.55 26.71 -5.83
N VAL A 218 5.56 25.38 -5.84
CA VAL A 218 5.84 24.54 -4.68
C VAL A 218 7.18 23.82 -4.79
N TYR A 219 7.70 23.39 -3.65
CA TYR A 219 8.74 22.38 -3.57
C TYR A 219 8.12 20.98 -3.49
N ALA A 220 8.36 20.16 -4.49
CA ALA A 220 7.80 18.81 -4.55
C ALA A 220 8.79 17.76 -4.05
N PHE A 221 8.37 16.84 -3.20
CA PHE A 221 9.19 15.67 -2.87
C PHE A 221 8.35 14.42 -2.64
N CYS A 222 8.94 13.25 -2.90
CA CYS A 222 8.31 11.98 -2.58
C CYS A 222 9.33 10.84 -2.46
N GLY A 223 8.99 9.82 -1.65
CA GLY A 223 9.73 8.56 -1.47
C GLY A 223 8.83 7.35 -1.74
N ILE A 224 8.23 7.27 -2.93
CA ILE A 224 7.28 6.22 -3.34
C ILE A 224 7.79 5.41 -4.53
N ALA A 225 7.23 4.20 -4.71
CA ALA A 225 7.62 3.26 -5.77
C ALA A 225 7.42 3.78 -7.21
N ASN A 226 6.53 4.74 -7.42
CA ASN A 226 6.27 5.33 -8.74
C ASN A 226 6.22 6.87 -8.70
N PRO A 227 7.38 7.54 -8.55
CA PRO A 227 7.43 8.99 -8.50
C PRO A 227 6.99 9.65 -9.83
N LYS A 228 7.06 8.92 -10.95
CA LYS A 228 6.62 9.46 -12.24
C LYS A 228 5.11 9.75 -12.26
N SER A 229 4.29 8.90 -11.66
CA SER A 229 2.85 9.14 -11.60
C SER A 229 2.50 10.34 -10.73
N PHE A 230 3.25 10.57 -9.64
CA PHE A 230 3.10 11.75 -8.80
C PHE A 230 3.43 13.02 -9.57
N LEU A 231 4.58 13.08 -10.24
CA LEU A 231 5.00 14.25 -11.01
C LEU A 231 4.09 14.51 -12.21
N GLN A 232 3.64 13.45 -12.91
CA GLN A 232 2.71 13.58 -14.04
C GLN A 232 1.38 14.16 -13.57
N TYR A 233 0.85 13.69 -12.45
CA TYR A 233 -0.39 14.24 -11.88
C TYR A 233 -0.24 15.73 -11.53
N LEU A 234 0.89 16.16 -10.95
CA LEU A 234 1.12 17.59 -10.68
C LEU A 234 1.18 18.44 -11.96
N ASP A 235 1.75 17.89 -13.03
CA ASP A 235 1.81 18.52 -14.36
C ASP A 235 0.41 18.64 -14.99
N ASP A 236 -0.36 17.54 -14.97
CA ASP A 236 -1.76 17.48 -15.46
C ASP A 236 -2.65 18.50 -14.73
N GLU A 237 -2.44 18.67 -13.42
CA GLU A 237 -3.14 19.65 -12.58
C GLU A 237 -2.58 21.08 -12.69
N LYS A 238 -1.56 21.29 -13.54
CA LYS A 238 -0.90 22.59 -13.78
C LYS A 238 -0.31 23.22 -12.51
N ILE A 239 0.15 22.37 -11.58
CA ILE A 239 0.82 22.83 -10.35
C ILE A 239 2.27 23.19 -10.69
N GLU A 240 2.64 24.45 -10.47
CA GLU A 240 3.99 24.93 -10.72
C GLU A 240 4.98 24.31 -9.73
N ILE A 241 5.87 23.43 -10.23
CA ILE A 241 6.95 22.85 -9.43
C ILE A 241 8.21 23.70 -9.63
N LYS A 242 8.61 24.47 -8.64
CA LYS A 242 9.87 25.22 -8.67
C LYS A 242 11.08 24.31 -8.48
N TRP A 243 10.98 23.38 -7.52
CA TRP A 243 12.06 22.46 -7.18
C TRP A 243 11.49 21.10 -6.79
N LYS A 244 12.29 20.04 -6.95
CA LYS A 244 11.87 18.70 -6.57
C LYS A 244 13.02 17.86 -6.04
N THR A 245 12.69 16.99 -5.08
CA THR A 245 13.57 15.91 -4.60
C THR A 245 12.83 14.57 -4.66
N ILE A 246 13.45 13.59 -5.30
CA ILE A 246 12.90 12.24 -5.39
C ILE A 246 13.78 11.31 -4.57
N TYR A 247 13.19 10.69 -3.56
CA TYR A 247 13.82 9.71 -2.71
C TYR A 247 13.52 8.28 -3.19
N ASN A 248 14.28 7.32 -2.68
CA ASN A 248 13.97 5.90 -2.88
C ASN A 248 12.65 5.53 -2.18
N ASP A 249 11.99 4.49 -2.70
CA ASP A 249 10.74 3.97 -2.11
C ASP A 249 10.94 3.58 -0.63
N HIS A 250 9.99 3.98 0.22
CA HIS A 250 10.05 3.85 1.68
C HIS A 250 11.23 4.61 2.33
N HIS A 251 11.51 5.80 1.85
CA HIS A 251 12.50 6.66 2.52
C HIS A 251 12.12 6.93 3.97
N ASP A 252 13.08 6.84 4.89
CA ASP A 252 12.83 6.89 6.34
C ASP A 252 12.79 8.29 6.94
N TYR A 253 13.16 9.32 6.18
CA TYR A 253 13.23 10.72 6.64
C TYR A 253 13.98 10.88 7.97
N SER A 254 15.12 10.19 8.12
CA SER A 254 16.02 10.32 9.28
C SER A 254 16.41 11.79 9.52
N GLU A 255 16.85 12.14 10.73
CA GLU A 255 17.28 13.50 11.10
C GLU A 255 18.21 14.12 10.06
N LYS A 256 19.23 13.36 9.63
CA LYS A 256 20.16 13.81 8.59
C LYS A 256 19.46 14.10 7.26
N SER A 257 18.50 13.26 6.87
CA SER A 257 17.72 13.46 5.66
C SER A 257 16.80 14.67 5.78
N MET A 258 16.16 14.85 6.92
CA MET A 258 15.30 15.99 7.21
C MET A 258 16.06 17.31 7.22
N THR A 259 17.25 17.35 7.86
CA THR A 259 18.13 18.55 7.83
C THR A 259 18.47 18.91 6.39
N LYS A 260 18.92 17.94 5.58
CA LYS A 260 19.21 18.18 4.17
C LYS A 260 18.00 18.66 3.37
N LEU A 261 16.82 18.10 3.64
CA LEU A 261 15.57 18.51 2.99
C LEU A 261 15.21 19.96 3.36
N LYS A 262 15.25 20.31 4.66
CA LYS A 262 15.03 21.70 5.17
C LYS A 262 15.99 22.68 4.52
N ASP A 263 17.29 22.37 4.51
CA ASP A 263 18.31 23.23 3.90
C ASP A 263 18.04 23.46 2.41
N THR A 264 17.67 22.41 1.69
CA THR A 264 17.36 22.49 0.26
C THR A 264 16.10 23.32 0.02
N ILE A 265 15.04 23.15 0.80
CA ILE A 265 13.81 23.96 0.71
C ILE A 265 14.13 25.43 0.97
N ASN A 266 14.86 25.73 2.04
CA ASN A 266 15.24 27.10 2.42
C ASN A 266 16.08 27.80 1.33
N GLN A 267 17.02 27.09 0.68
CA GLN A 267 17.79 27.61 -0.44
C GLN A 267 16.94 27.98 -1.65
N THR A 268 15.79 27.34 -1.82
CA THR A 268 14.86 27.65 -2.93
C THR A 268 13.91 28.79 -2.63
N GLY A 269 13.81 29.22 -1.37
CA GLY A 269 12.84 30.21 -0.90
C GLY A 269 11.38 29.74 -1.03
N ALA A 270 11.14 28.42 -1.09
CA ALA A 270 9.79 27.88 -1.16
C ALA A 270 9.14 27.87 0.24
N ASN A 271 7.97 28.49 0.35
CA ASN A 271 7.15 28.47 1.58
C ASN A 271 6.09 27.37 1.57
N SER A 272 5.85 26.77 0.42
CA SER A 272 4.85 25.73 0.23
C SER A 272 5.51 24.47 -0.31
N ILE A 273 5.15 23.33 0.25
CA ILE A 273 5.65 22.02 -0.17
C ILE A 273 4.48 21.13 -0.61
N ILE A 274 4.76 20.18 -1.50
CA ILE A 274 3.80 19.15 -1.91
C ILE A 274 4.45 17.76 -1.86
N THR A 275 3.76 16.83 -1.24
CA THR A 275 4.23 15.45 -1.09
C THR A 275 3.07 14.45 -1.14
N THR A 276 3.30 13.19 -0.78
CA THR A 276 2.29 12.13 -0.77
C THR A 276 1.82 11.76 0.64
N GLU A 277 0.66 11.11 0.77
CA GLU A 277 0.18 10.63 2.07
C GLU A 277 1.13 9.62 2.72
N LYS A 278 1.83 8.78 1.92
CA LYS A 278 2.83 7.85 2.43
C LYS A 278 4.07 8.55 3.00
N ASP A 279 4.41 9.70 2.48
CA ASP A 279 5.52 10.48 3.01
C ASP A 279 5.09 11.30 4.21
N LEU A 280 3.89 11.91 4.16
CA LEU A 280 3.34 12.71 5.26
C LEU A 280 3.38 11.99 6.61
N VAL A 281 3.01 10.71 6.66
CA VAL A 281 2.95 9.94 7.92
C VAL A 281 4.32 9.72 8.58
N LYS A 282 5.41 10.01 7.87
CA LYS A 282 6.80 9.88 8.33
C LYS A 282 7.44 11.21 8.69
N LEU A 283 6.79 12.33 8.39
CA LEU A 283 7.36 13.65 8.62
C LEU A 283 7.19 14.05 10.08
N PRO A 284 8.22 14.64 10.70
CA PRO A 284 8.15 15.17 12.05
C PRO A 284 7.18 16.36 12.16
N THR A 285 6.51 16.50 13.30
CA THR A 285 5.53 17.56 13.55
C THR A 285 6.15 18.95 13.41
N ASP A 286 7.38 19.16 13.93
CA ASP A 286 8.10 20.42 13.82
C ASP A 286 8.40 20.83 12.37
N PHE A 287 8.52 19.87 11.47
CA PHE A 287 8.64 20.14 10.04
C PHE A 287 7.29 20.54 9.43
N LEU A 288 6.21 19.86 9.83
CA LEU A 288 4.87 20.14 9.34
C LEU A 288 4.37 21.54 9.71
N GLU A 289 4.82 22.09 10.84
CA GLU A 289 4.46 23.43 11.31
C GLU A 289 5.24 24.57 10.62
N GLN A 290 6.35 24.27 9.93
CA GLN A 290 7.22 25.27 9.31
C GLN A 290 6.78 25.71 7.91
N TYR A 291 5.98 24.90 7.22
CA TYR A 291 5.63 25.11 5.81
C TYR A 291 4.13 24.95 5.59
N GLN A 292 3.62 25.62 4.57
CA GLN A 292 2.31 25.30 4.02
C GLN A 292 2.39 23.99 3.26
N ILE A 293 1.62 22.99 3.67
CA ILE A 293 1.77 21.62 3.19
C ILE A 293 0.58 21.21 2.32
N TYR A 294 0.89 20.74 1.13
CA TYR A 294 -0.07 20.11 0.22
C TYR A 294 0.22 18.63 0.09
N ILE A 295 -0.81 17.84 0.07
CA ILE A 295 -0.72 16.37 -0.02
C ILE A 295 -1.46 15.89 -1.25
N VAL A 296 -0.78 15.09 -2.06
CA VAL A 296 -1.45 14.31 -3.10
C VAL A 296 -2.02 13.05 -2.46
N THR A 297 -3.34 13.01 -2.38
CA THR A 297 -4.08 11.86 -1.87
C THR A 297 -4.43 10.91 -3.02
N LEU A 298 -4.54 9.63 -2.70
CA LEU A 298 -4.94 8.59 -3.65
C LEU A 298 -6.20 7.90 -3.13
N SER A 299 -7.27 8.00 -3.90
CA SER A 299 -8.49 7.24 -3.71
C SER A 299 -8.77 6.30 -4.89
N ILE A 300 -9.70 5.40 -4.70
CA ILE A 300 -10.20 4.51 -5.74
C ILE A 300 -11.65 4.89 -5.98
N LYS A 301 -12.04 4.89 -7.25
CA LYS A 301 -13.44 4.95 -7.63
C LYS A 301 -13.71 3.78 -8.58
N PHE A 302 -14.75 3.04 -8.31
CA PHE A 302 -15.31 2.11 -9.27
C PHE A 302 -16.46 2.81 -10.00
N GLU A 303 -16.58 2.55 -11.28
CA GLU A 303 -17.62 3.16 -12.12
C GLU A 303 -19.03 2.73 -11.72
N ASP A 304 -19.13 1.49 -11.15
CA ASP A 304 -20.36 0.97 -10.60
C ASP A 304 -20.13 0.17 -9.30
N ASP A 305 -21.18 -0.10 -8.56
CA ASP A 305 -21.15 -0.89 -7.33
C ASP A 305 -21.10 -2.42 -7.59
N ALA A 306 -21.01 -2.86 -8.85
CA ALA A 306 -21.03 -4.28 -9.20
C ALA A 306 -19.91 -5.06 -8.54
N ILE A 307 -18.74 -4.43 -8.35
CA ILE A 307 -17.59 -5.03 -7.69
C ILE A 307 -17.91 -5.30 -6.22
N TYR A 308 -18.45 -4.32 -5.50
CA TYR A 308 -18.84 -4.48 -4.10
C TYR A 308 -19.98 -5.49 -3.96
N ASN A 309 -20.99 -5.42 -4.84
CA ASN A 309 -22.11 -6.37 -4.85
C ASN A 309 -21.61 -7.81 -5.04
N LYS A 310 -20.60 -8.04 -5.89
CA LYS A 310 -19.99 -9.35 -6.05
C LYS A 310 -19.26 -9.83 -4.79
N ILE A 311 -18.56 -8.93 -4.09
CA ILE A 311 -17.90 -9.24 -2.82
C ILE A 311 -18.95 -9.59 -1.75
N PHE A 312 -19.98 -8.76 -1.58
CA PHE A 312 -21.04 -8.99 -0.59
C PHE A 312 -21.80 -10.28 -0.86
N LYS A 313 -22.17 -10.56 -2.12
CA LYS A 313 -22.78 -11.83 -2.50
C LYS A 313 -21.86 -13.03 -2.22
N GLY A 314 -20.54 -12.87 -2.40
CA GLY A 314 -19.57 -13.88 -2.01
C GLY A 314 -19.57 -14.15 -0.51
N LEU A 315 -19.69 -13.11 0.31
CA LEU A 315 -19.75 -13.22 1.78
C LEU A 315 -21.06 -13.84 2.27
N GLU A 316 -22.19 -13.56 1.63
CA GLU A 316 -23.50 -14.14 1.96
C GLU A 316 -23.57 -15.67 1.71
N ASN A 317 -22.69 -16.20 0.88
CA ASN A 317 -22.62 -17.62 0.53
C ASN A 317 -21.62 -18.42 1.40
N LEU A 318 -20.97 -17.79 2.41
CA LEU A 318 -20.03 -18.44 3.35
C LEU A 318 -20.74 -18.92 4.62
#